data_f8297969ad1071ef899755b3aeb4b41d
#
_entry.id   f8297969ad1071ef899755b3aeb4b41d
#
_cell.length_a   1.000
_cell.length_b   1.000
_cell.length_c   1.000
_cell.angle_alpha   90.00
_cell.angle_beta   90.00
_cell.angle_gamma   90.00
#
_symmetry.space_group_name_H-M   'P 1'
#
loop_
_entity.id
_entity.type
_entity.pdbx_description
1 polymer ?
#
loop_
_entity_poly.entity_id
_entity_poly.type
_entity_poly.pdbx_seq_one_letter_code
_entity_poly.pdbx_strand_id
1 'polypeptide(L)'
;MTVHVVTAAQSAARDRAAIDGGIPSRALMQRAGAAAAAEIVHTFGDAIAHGVAVFAGPGNNGGDAWVVAAALAAVGVTVRVVEVAAAKTDDARAERQSARALIDAHEPSGAERVVVDGILGTGSTGAPRGAIADAIRRIGELRDAGARVVALDVPSGLDASTGEGDVTVTADLTITFGTLKRGALVKRDRCGRIVVVDIGLGAHTSLDDGAATLVDRAWVAARVPRIAVNAHKGTRRRVAIVGGTEGMAGASILAARAALKSGVGMARAVVHPASVPPLQASVPAALTRPWPDSDADLQESIGEWAHAVVIGPGLGRASDTRARVERILRAWRGPVLLDADALTVFEGDAPALGSLLGGRKAIVTPHVVEFSRLSGKSVEEILAAPFDVGRELASTLGCVVLLKGVPTVLTAPNGRSLVSAAGTPALATGGSGDVLAGVAGTLLAQIDDPLDAAACAAWIHGRAGELAGSRGARGTSIDDVVDQLANVWSEPVSRPRPPILAELP
;
A
#
# COMPACT_ATOMS: atom_id res chain seq x y z
N MET A 1 7.97 3.80 -14.80
CA MET A 1 7.84 5.18 -14.24
C MET A 1 7.41 5.04 -12.78
N THR A 2 7.76 6.00 -11.93
CA THR A 2 7.38 5.99 -10.51
C THR A 2 5.98 6.56 -10.37
N VAL A 3 5.09 5.87 -9.65
CA VAL A 3 3.74 6.37 -9.34
C VAL A 3 3.76 7.09 -8.00
N HIS A 4 3.28 8.33 -7.96
CA HIS A 4 3.15 9.11 -6.74
C HIS A 4 1.74 9.01 -6.18
N VAL A 5 1.65 8.94 -4.84
CA VAL A 5 0.41 8.90 -4.09
C VAL A 5 0.19 10.29 -3.48
N VAL A 6 -0.87 10.95 -3.94
CA VAL A 6 -1.04 12.40 -3.77
C VAL A 6 -2.37 12.78 -3.14
N THR A 7 -2.44 13.97 -2.56
CA THR A 7 -3.70 14.64 -2.22
C THR A 7 -4.34 15.23 -3.48
N ALA A 8 -5.61 15.64 -3.39
CA ALA A 8 -6.30 16.37 -4.47
C ALA A 8 -5.53 17.64 -4.89
N ALA A 9 -5.01 18.39 -3.93
CA ALA A 9 -4.24 19.62 -4.19
C ALA A 9 -2.92 19.33 -4.91
N GLN A 10 -2.20 18.26 -4.51
CA GLN A 10 -0.98 17.82 -5.16
C GLN A 10 -1.23 17.30 -6.59
N SER A 11 -2.36 16.59 -6.83
CA SER A 11 -2.76 16.18 -8.18
C SER A 11 -3.00 17.39 -9.08
N ALA A 12 -3.81 18.34 -8.61
CA ALA A 12 -4.10 19.57 -9.35
C ALA A 12 -2.85 20.43 -9.63
N ALA A 13 -1.85 20.40 -8.73
CA ALA A 13 -0.57 21.07 -8.95
C ALA A 13 0.22 20.46 -10.12
N ARG A 14 0.18 19.13 -10.28
CA ARG A 14 0.84 18.42 -11.38
C ARG A 14 0.17 18.71 -12.71
N ASP A 15 -1.16 18.71 -12.76
CA ASP A 15 -1.93 19.08 -13.95
C ASP A 15 -1.60 20.51 -14.37
N ARG A 16 -1.59 21.47 -13.42
CA ARG A 16 -1.21 22.86 -13.71
C ARG A 16 0.22 22.97 -14.22
N ALA A 17 1.18 22.29 -13.60
CA ALA A 17 2.57 22.32 -14.03
C ALA A 17 2.74 21.77 -15.45
N ALA A 18 1.99 20.74 -15.82
CA ALA A 18 1.99 20.18 -17.18
C ALA A 18 1.38 21.16 -18.19
N ILE A 19 0.28 21.82 -17.81
CA ILE A 19 -0.41 22.82 -18.67
C ILE A 19 0.50 24.05 -18.86
N ASP A 20 1.10 24.56 -17.79
CA ASP A 20 2.03 25.69 -17.82
C ASP A 20 3.30 25.33 -18.62
N GLY A 21 3.68 24.04 -18.63
CA GLY A 21 4.72 23.47 -19.46
C GLY A 21 4.36 23.30 -20.94
N GLY A 22 3.16 23.71 -21.35
CA GLY A 22 2.73 23.75 -22.76
C GLY A 22 1.88 22.54 -23.19
N ILE A 23 1.45 21.66 -22.30
CA ILE A 23 0.50 20.57 -22.64
C ILE A 23 -0.92 21.15 -22.57
N PRO A 24 -1.71 21.17 -23.67
CA PRO A 24 -3.09 21.66 -23.63
C PRO A 24 -3.93 20.84 -22.63
N SER A 25 -4.70 21.49 -21.77
CA SER A 25 -5.58 20.82 -20.78
C SER A 25 -6.54 19.83 -21.44
N ARG A 26 -7.11 20.22 -22.58
CA ARG A 26 -7.97 19.34 -23.38
C ARG A 26 -7.25 18.09 -23.89
N ALA A 27 -5.96 18.16 -24.19
CA ALA A 27 -5.18 16.99 -24.60
C ALA A 27 -4.97 16.01 -23.46
N LEU A 28 -4.80 16.50 -22.20
CA LEU A 28 -4.76 15.63 -21.00
C LEU A 28 -6.10 14.91 -20.82
N MET A 29 -7.22 15.62 -20.92
CA MET A 29 -8.58 15.07 -20.87
C MET A 29 -8.82 14.00 -21.93
N GLN A 30 -8.45 14.26 -23.18
CA GLN A 30 -8.60 13.29 -24.29
C GLN A 30 -7.76 12.02 -24.05
N ARG A 31 -6.54 12.16 -23.55
CA ARG A 31 -5.69 11.00 -23.19
C ARG A 31 -6.30 10.21 -22.05
N ALA A 32 -6.80 10.89 -20.99
CA ALA A 32 -7.45 10.26 -19.84
C ALA A 32 -8.67 9.43 -20.28
N GLY A 33 -9.60 10.05 -21.00
CA GLY A 33 -10.82 9.37 -21.46
C GLY A 33 -10.54 8.24 -22.45
N ALA A 34 -9.62 8.42 -23.39
CA ALA A 34 -9.25 7.38 -24.35
C ALA A 34 -8.59 6.17 -23.67
N ALA A 35 -7.68 6.40 -22.71
CA ALA A 35 -7.06 5.34 -21.94
C ALA A 35 -8.09 4.61 -21.06
N ALA A 36 -9.02 5.34 -20.46
CA ALA A 36 -10.10 4.75 -19.68
C ALA A 36 -11.02 3.89 -20.53
N ALA A 37 -11.41 4.36 -21.73
CA ALA A 37 -12.23 3.57 -22.66
C ALA A 37 -11.52 2.27 -23.08
N ALA A 38 -10.23 2.34 -23.39
CA ALA A 38 -9.44 1.16 -23.75
C ALA A 38 -9.36 0.15 -22.58
N GLU A 39 -9.23 0.63 -21.32
CA GLU A 39 -9.20 -0.23 -20.14
C GLU A 39 -10.57 -0.87 -19.85
N ILE A 40 -11.66 -0.12 -20.07
CA ILE A 40 -13.05 -0.64 -19.98
C ILE A 40 -13.25 -1.80 -20.95
N VAL A 41 -12.88 -1.59 -22.24
CA VAL A 41 -12.98 -2.63 -23.28
C VAL A 41 -12.13 -3.86 -22.89
N HIS A 42 -10.92 -3.64 -22.42
CA HIS A 42 -10.03 -4.73 -22.01
C HIS A 42 -10.58 -5.54 -20.82
N THR A 43 -11.14 -4.84 -19.84
CA THR A 43 -11.58 -5.48 -18.59
C THR A 43 -12.96 -6.11 -18.70
N PHE A 44 -13.87 -5.49 -19.42
CA PHE A 44 -15.29 -5.84 -19.47
C PHE A 44 -15.80 -6.19 -20.87
N GLY A 45 -14.92 -6.71 -21.74
CA GLY A 45 -15.22 -6.99 -23.15
C GLY A 45 -16.56 -7.69 -23.41
N ASP A 46 -16.89 -8.73 -22.63
CA ASP A 46 -18.17 -9.44 -22.76
C ASP A 46 -19.35 -8.61 -22.23
N ALA A 47 -19.16 -7.84 -21.16
CA ALA A 47 -20.24 -7.07 -20.52
C ALA A 47 -20.64 -5.85 -21.34
N ILE A 48 -19.69 -5.17 -22.04
CA ILE A 48 -19.97 -3.98 -22.86
C ILE A 48 -20.85 -4.32 -24.07
N ALA A 49 -20.93 -5.58 -24.50
CA ALA A 49 -21.84 -6.01 -25.58
C ALA A 49 -23.31 -5.76 -25.23
N HIS A 50 -23.66 -5.64 -23.96
CA HIS A 50 -25.00 -5.29 -23.46
C HIS A 50 -25.21 -3.77 -23.30
N GLY A 51 -24.24 -2.95 -23.71
CA GLY A 51 -24.26 -1.50 -23.59
C GLY A 51 -23.59 -0.96 -22.34
N VAL A 52 -23.26 0.33 -22.41
CA VAL A 52 -22.59 1.11 -21.36
C VAL A 52 -23.42 2.35 -21.03
N ALA A 53 -23.71 2.57 -19.74
CA ALA A 53 -24.30 3.79 -19.24
C ALA A 53 -23.21 4.69 -18.67
N VAL A 54 -23.08 5.93 -19.15
CA VAL A 54 -22.07 6.89 -18.73
C VAL A 54 -22.74 8.05 -18.02
N PHE A 55 -22.37 8.31 -16.78
CA PHE A 55 -22.87 9.42 -15.98
C PHE A 55 -21.84 10.57 -16.03
N ALA A 56 -22.18 11.64 -16.76
CA ALA A 56 -21.31 12.79 -16.94
C ALA A 56 -21.70 13.95 -16.01
N GLY A 57 -20.75 14.38 -15.17
CA GLY A 57 -20.90 15.51 -14.28
C GLY A 57 -20.53 16.86 -14.90
N PRO A 58 -20.59 17.95 -14.10
CA PRO A 58 -20.39 19.31 -14.62
C PRO A 58 -18.92 19.72 -14.79
N GLY A 59 -17.97 19.02 -14.17
CA GLY A 59 -16.54 19.35 -14.15
C GLY A 59 -15.73 18.61 -15.20
N ASN A 60 -14.39 18.63 -15.04
CA ASN A 60 -13.47 17.96 -15.95
C ASN A 60 -13.67 16.44 -15.98
N ASN A 61 -14.02 15.81 -14.84
CA ASN A 61 -14.34 14.37 -14.82
C ASN A 61 -15.57 14.03 -15.72
N GLY A 62 -16.54 14.97 -15.82
CA GLY A 62 -17.61 14.88 -16.82
C GLY A 62 -17.10 15.01 -18.24
N GLY A 63 -16.07 15.82 -18.48
CA GLY A 63 -15.36 15.91 -19.76
C GLY A 63 -14.69 14.59 -20.13
N ASP A 64 -13.96 13.98 -19.18
CA ASP A 64 -13.36 12.64 -19.34
C ASP A 64 -14.44 11.59 -19.69
N ALA A 65 -15.60 11.65 -19.01
CA ALA A 65 -16.75 10.78 -19.29
C ALA A 65 -17.29 10.94 -20.72
N TRP A 66 -17.38 12.16 -21.24
CA TRP A 66 -17.77 12.39 -22.62
C TRP A 66 -16.76 11.83 -23.64
N VAL A 67 -15.45 11.94 -23.33
CA VAL A 67 -14.41 11.30 -24.15
C VAL A 67 -14.52 9.78 -24.14
N VAL A 68 -14.75 9.19 -22.95
CA VAL A 68 -14.98 7.74 -22.80
C VAL A 68 -16.18 7.31 -23.65
N ALA A 69 -17.30 8.03 -23.54
CA ALA A 69 -18.52 7.73 -24.26
C ALA A 69 -18.29 7.75 -25.79
N ALA A 70 -17.63 8.80 -26.30
CA ALA A 70 -17.30 8.91 -27.73
C ALA A 70 -16.36 7.80 -28.20
N ALA A 71 -15.33 7.47 -27.42
CA ALA A 71 -14.36 6.43 -27.75
C ALA A 71 -15.00 5.03 -27.79
N LEU A 72 -15.89 4.71 -26.86
CA LEU A 72 -16.64 3.45 -26.84
C LEU A 72 -17.61 3.37 -28.02
N ALA A 73 -18.34 4.45 -28.34
CA ALA A 73 -19.24 4.50 -29.50
C ALA A 73 -18.48 4.32 -30.80
N ALA A 74 -17.30 4.92 -30.93
CA ALA A 74 -16.46 4.81 -32.14
C ALA A 74 -15.99 3.37 -32.43
N VAL A 75 -15.94 2.50 -31.41
CA VAL A 75 -15.64 1.06 -31.59
C VAL A 75 -16.90 0.18 -31.61
N GLY A 76 -18.08 0.78 -31.78
CA GLY A 76 -19.34 0.07 -31.99
C GLY A 76 -20.08 -0.36 -30.72
N VAL A 77 -19.68 0.15 -29.55
CA VAL A 77 -20.39 -0.13 -28.28
C VAL A 77 -21.64 0.76 -28.20
N THR A 78 -22.77 0.19 -27.82
CA THR A 78 -23.97 0.97 -27.52
C THR A 78 -23.76 1.76 -26.23
N VAL A 79 -23.75 3.09 -26.31
CA VAL A 79 -23.51 3.99 -25.19
C VAL A 79 -24.74 4.87 -24.93
N ARG A 80 -25.13 4.98 -23.67
CA ARG A 80 -26.16 5.92 -23.17
C ARG A 80 -25.51 6.88 -22.19
N VAL A 81 -25.73 8.18 -22.36
CA VAL A 81 -25.11 9.20 -21.49
C VAL A 81 -26.19 9.92 -20.70
N VAL A 82 -26.05 9.86 -19.37
CA VAL A 82 -26.81 10.66 -18.40
C VAL A 82 -26.02 11.94 -18.13
N GLU A 83 -26.49 13.07 -18.60
CA GLU A 83 -25.92 14.37 -18.26
C GLU A 83 -26.48 14.82 -16.91
N VAL A 84 -25.73 14.50 -15.82
CA VAL A 84 -26.18 14.77 -14.45
C VAL A 84 -26.31 16.26 -14.17
N ALA A 85 -25.43 17.07 -14.76
CA ALA A 85 -25.51 18.52 -14.75
C ALA A 85 -24.75 19.10 -15.96
N ALA A 86 -25.15 20.28 -16.41
CA ALA A 86 -24.54 20.96 -17.55
C ALA A 86 -23.03 21.21 -17.35
N ALA A 87 -22.23 20.92 -18.39
CA ALA A 87 -20.78 21.10 -18.37
C ALA A 87 -20.40 22.57 -18.09
N LYS A 88 -19.52 22.78 -17.10
CA LYS A 88 -19.10 24.11 -16.62
C LYS A 88 -17.74 24.54 -17.15
N THR A 89 -16.80 23.61 -17.38
CA THR A 89 -15.47 23.91 -17.90
C THR A 89 -15.47 23.97 -19.41
N ASP A 90 -14.57 24.75 -20.02
CA ASP A 90 -14.50 24.90 -21.48
C ASP A 90 -14.15 23.57 -22.15
N ASP A 91 -13.20 22.82 -21.59
CA ASP A 91 -12.81 21.51 -22.11
C ASP A 91 -13.98 20.51 -22.05
N ALA A 92 -14.70 20.43 -20.92
CA ALA A 92 -15.87 19.55 -20.81
C ALA A 92 -16.99 19.94 -21.78
N ARG A 93 -17.20 21.25 -22.03
CA ARG A 93 -18.17 21.72 -23.04
C ARG A 93 -17.75 21.31 -24.44
N ALA A 94 -16.47 21.44 -24.77
CA ALA A 94 -15.93 21.06 -26.06
C ALA A 94 -16.03 19.55 -26.30
N GLU A 95 -15.68 18.71 -25.30
CA GLU A 95 -15.79 17.25 -25.44
C GLU A 95 -17.25 16.79 -25.50
N ARG A 96 -18.13 17.39 -24.71
CA ARG A 96 -19.58 17.15 -24.81
C ARG A 96 -20.12 17.46 -26.22
N GLN A 97 -19.73 18.58 -26.78
CA GLN A 97 -20.16 18.97 -28.15
C GLN A 97 -19.63 17.98 -29.20
N SER A 98 -18.37 17.54 -29.08
CA SER A 98 -17.77 16.57 -29.98
C SER A 98 -18.45 15.20 -29.89
N ALA A 99 -18.73 14.73 -28.66
CA ALA A 99 -19.37 13.45 -28.43
C ALA A 99 -20.82 13.39 -28.89
N ARG A 100 -21.57 14.46 -28.73
CA ARG A 100 -22.99 14.54 -29.19
C ARG A 100 -23.20 14.36 -30.71
N ALA A 101 -22.17 14.53 -31.47
CA ALA A 101 -22.21 14.19 -32.88
C ALA A 101 -22.26 12.68 -33.15
N LEU A 102 -21.86 11.88 -32.16
CA LEU A 102 -21.78 10.41 -32.20
C LEU A 102 -22.81 9.73 -31.32
N ILE A 103 -23.31 10.41 -30.29
CA ILE A 103 -24.13 9.82 -29.22
C ILE A 103 -25.25 10.77 -28.82
N ASP A 104 -26.48 10.26 -28.75
CA ASP A 104 -27.59 10.96 -28.12
C ASP A 104 -27.58 10.74 -26.58
N ALA A 105 -27.94 11.80 -25.84
CA ALA A 105 -28.13 11.67 -24.39
C ALA A 105 -29.45 10.96 -24.09
N HIS A 106 -29.38 9.84 -23.41
CA HIS A 106 -30.55 9.02 -23.05
C HIS A 106 -30.44 8.50 -21.62
N GLU A 107 -31.60 8.33 -20.96
CA GLU A 107 -31.66 7.59 -19.71
C GLU A 107 -31.24 6.12 -19.90
N PRO A 108 -30.57 5.50 -18.90
CA PRO A 108 -30.23 4.09 -18.95
C PRO A 108 -31.50 3.23 -19.12
N SER A 109 -31.42 2.23 -19.98
CA SER A 109 -32.53 1.30 -20.21
C SER A 109 -32.67 0.24 -19.11
N GLY A 110 -31.62 0.06 -18.29
CA GLY A 110 -31.50 -1.03 -17.32
C GLY A 110 -30.93 -2.32 -17.92
N ALA A 111 -30.66 -2.33 -19.22
CA ALA A 111 -30.02 -3.47 -19.89
C ALA A 111 -28.49 -3.37 -19.85
N GLU A 112 -27.95 -2.18 -19.64
CA GLU A 112 -26.52 -1.92 -19.62
C GLU A 112 -25.83 -2.72 -18.50
N ARG A 113 -24.72 -3.37 -18.82
CA ARG A 113 -23.93 -4.19 -17.89
C ARG A 113 -22.67 -3.52 -17.41
N VAL A 114 -22.36 -2.33 -17.94
CA VAL A 114 -21.25 -1.49 -17.46
C VAL A 114 -21.78 -0.08 -17.23
N VAL A 115 -21.43 0.50 -16.10
CA VAL A 115 -21.78 1.87 -15.71
C VAL A 115 -20.48 2.64 -15.48
N VAL A 116 -20.32 3.79 -16.11
CA VAL A 116 -19.16 4.67 -15.93
C VAL A 116 -19.58 5.88 -15.09
N ASP A 117 -18.93 6.02 -13.95
CA ASP A 117 -19.06 7.16 -13.04
C ASP A 117 -18.01 8.22 -13.40
N GLY A 118 -18.41 9.27 -14.08
CA GLY A 118 -17.63 10.48 -14.35
C GLY A 118 -18.30 11.73 -13.79
N ILE A 119 -19.02 11.61 -12.66
CA ILE A 119 -19.78 12.72 -12.09
C ILE A 119 -18.87 13.70 -11.39
N LEU A 120 -18.07 13.22 -10.40
CA LEU A 120 -17.16 14.03 -9.60
C LEU A 120 -15.76 13.42 -9.63
N GLY A 121 -14.73 14.26 -9.73
CA GLY A 121 -13.31 13.88 -9.62
C GLY A 121 -12.64 14.58 -8.44
N THR A 122 -11.31 14.66 -8.47
CA THR A 122 -10.47 15.26 -7.41
C THR A 122 -10.80 16.71 -7.05
N GLY A 123 -11.43 17.46 -7.94
CA GLY A 123 -11.79 18.86 -7.70
C GLY A 123 -13.07 19.08 -6.87
N SER A 124 -13.78 18.01 -6.48
CA SER A 124 -15.00 18.12 -5.71
C SER A 124 -14.72 18.18 -4.20
N THR A 125 -15.49 19.02 -3.48
CA THR A 125 -15.41 19.13 -2.03
C THR A 125 -16.81 19.10 -1.41
N GLY A 126 -16.94 18.46 -0.25
CA GLY A 126 -18.17 18.36 0.51
C GLY A 126 -19.13 17.27 0.02
N ALA A 127 -20.20 17.04 0.77
CA ALA A 127 -21.16 15.98 0.50
C ALA A 127 -21.96 16.25 -0.79
N PRO A 128 -22.13 15.25 -1.68
CA PRO A 128 -23.01 15.36 -2.87
C PRO A 128 -24.46 15.68 -2.49
N ARG A 129 -25.12 16.55 -3.28
CA ARG A 129 -26.52 16.97 -3.06
C ARG A 129 -27.32 17.03 -4.37
N GLY A 130 -28.64 16.98 -4.26
CA GLY A 130 -29.57 17.11 -5.40
C GLY A 130 -29.29 16.09 -6.48
N ALA A 131 -29.30 16.52 -7.74
CA ALA A 131 -29.13 15.66 -8.91
C ALA A 131 -27.85 14.80 -8.86
N ILE A 132 -26.76 15.29 -8.27
CA ILE A 132 -25.51 14.53 -8.10
C ILE A 132 -25.72 13.36 -7.12
N ALA A 133 -26.33 13.59 -5.96
CA ALA A 133 -26.64 12.54 -4.99
C ALA A 133 -27.64 11.51 -5.57
N ASP A 134 -28.61 11.99 -6.35
CA ASP A 134 -29.59 11.13 -7.05
C ASP A 134 -28.90 10.23 -8.08
N ALA A 135 -27.97 10.77 -8.84
CA ALA A 135 -27.18 10.02 -9.82
C ALA A 135 -26.28 8.96 -9.15
N ILE A 136 -25.65 9.29 -8.03
CA ILE A 136 -24.85 8.32 -7.24
C ILE A 136 -25.74 7.16 -6.76
N ARG A 137 -26.94 7.46 -6.24
CA ARG A 137 -27.92 6.41 -5.85
C ARG A 137 -28.32 5.56 -7.06
N ARG A 138 -28.59 6.18 -8.20
CA ARG A 138 -28.94 5.48 -9.43
C ARG A 138 -27.84 4.54 -9.91
N ILE A 139 -26.56 4.92 -9.81
CA ILE A 139 -25.43 4.03 -10.07
C ILE A 139 -25.45 2.84 -9.13
N GLY A 140 -25.73 3.06 -7.83
CA GLY A 140 -25.89 1.98 -6.84
C GLY A 140 -26.98 0.98 -7.22
N GLU A 141 -28.16 1.46 -7.62
CA GLU A 141 -29.28 0.62 -8.08
C GLU A 141 -28.90 -0.23 -9.30
N LEU A 142 -28.20 0.36 -10.28
CA LEU A 142 -27.72 -0.38 -11.46
C LEU A 142 -26.68 -1.44 -11.07
N ARG A 143 -25.78 -1.14 -10.11
CA ARG A 143 -24.82 -2.09 -9.56
C ARG A 143 -25.54 -3.26 -8.87
N ASP A 144 -26.55 -2.99 -8.05
CA ASP A 144 -27.34 -4.01 -7.36
C ASP A 144 -28.15 -4.87 -8.36
N ALA A 145 -28.50 -4.32 -9.52
CA ALA A 145 -29.09 -5.05 -10.64
C ALA A 145 -28.06 -5.85 -11.46
N GLY A 146 -26.78 -5.84 -11.06
CA GLY A 146 -25.72 -6.66 -11.63
C GLY A 146 -24.81 -5.96 -12.66
N ALA A 147 -24.92 -4.64 -12.84
CA ALA A 147 -23.99 -3.89 -13.65
C ALA A 147 -22.61 -3.75 -12.96
N ARG A 148 -21.53 -3.69 -13.75
CA ARG A 148 -20.18 -3.37 -13.30
C ARG A 148 -19.97 -1.87 -13.30
N VAL A 149 -19.45 -1.34 -12.20
CA VAL A 149 -19.23 0.10 -12.03
C VAL A 149 -17.77 0.45 -12.22
N VAL A 150 -17.50 1.39 -13.12
CA VAL A 150 -16.18 1.96 -13.38
C VAL A 150 -16.18 3.42 -12.94
N ALA A 151 -15.34 3.77 -11.98
CA ALA A 151 -15.13 5.16 -11.58
C ALA A 151 -13.95 5.79 -12.34
N LEU A 152 -14.16 7.00 -12.85
CA LEU A 152 -13.10 7.80 -13.45
C LEU A 152 -12.46 8.67 -12.37
N ASP A 153 -11.15 8.65 -12.30
CA ASP A 153 -10.28 9.36 -11.37
C ASP A 153 -10.43 8.92 -9.91
N VAL A 154 -11.59 9.11 -9.30
CA VAL A 154 -12.00 8.61 -7.98
C VAL A 154 -13.50 8.33 -7.99
N PRO A 155 -14.02 7.38 -7.19
CA PRO A 155 -15.46 7.19 -7.03
C PRO A 155 -16.13 8.48 -6.60
N SER A 156 -17.20 8.89 -7.28
CA SER A 156 -17.91 10.13 -6.98
C SER A 156 -18.42 10.15 -5.55
N GLY A 157 -18.16 11.27 -4.85
CA GLY A 157 -18.48 11.47 -3.45
C GLY A 157 -17.38 11.05 -2.48
N LEU A 158 -16.30 10.41 -2.96
CA LEU A 158 -15.12 10.12 -2.17
C LEU A 158 -14.17 11.33 -2.16
N ASP A 159 -13.73 11.78 -0.98
CA ASP A 159 -12.65 12.76 -0.89
C ASP A 159 -11.33 12.14 -1.34
N ALA A 160 -10.72 12.73 -2.36
CA ALA A 160 -9.52 12.19 -2.99
C ALA A 160 -8.27 12.24 -2.07
N SER A 161 -8.28 13.05 -1.02
CA SER A 161 -7.17 13.21 -0.08
C SER A 161 -7.33 12.32 1.15
N THR A 162 -8.53 12.27 1.73
CA THR A 162 -8.82 11.62 3.02
C THR A 162 -9.53 10.27 2.88
N GLY A 163 -10.26 10.06 1.78
CA GLY A 163 -11.13 8.90 1.61
C GLY A 163 -12.48 9.03 2.32
N GLU A 164 -12.79 10.18 2.93
CA GLU A 164 -14.10 10.41 3.55
C GLU A 164 -15.21 10.56 2.51
N GLY A 165 -16.44 10.27 2.92
CA GLY A 165 -17.63 10.46 2.09
C GLY A 165 -18.76 9.52 2.49
N ASP A 166 -19.93 10.12 2.86
CA ASP A 166 -21.12 9.38 3.27
C ASP A 166 -21.91 8.87 2.05
N VAL A 167 -22.01 9.69 1.00
CA VAL A 167 -22.72 9.38 -0.23
C VAL A 167 -21.68 9.18 -1.33
N THR A 168 -21.26 7.93 -1.54
CA THR A 168 -20.13 7.58 -2.40
C THR A 168 -20.51 6.42 -3.33
N VAL A 169 -20.07 6.49 -4.59
CA VAL A 169 -20.11 5.37 -5.52
C VAL A 169 -19.21 4.24 -4.99
N THR A 170 -19.66 3.00 -5.16
CA THR A 170 -18.81 1.82 -4.98
C THR A 170 -18.52 1.23 -6.35
N ALA A 171 -17.26 1.29 -6.75
CA ALA A 171 -16.78 0.83 -8.04
C ALA A 171 -16.23 -0.61 -7.97
N ASP A 172 -16.31 -1.33 -9.09
CA ASP A 172 -15.59 -2.58 -9.33
C ASP A 172 -14.20 -2.31 -9.91
N LEU A 173 -14.05 -1.16 -10.59
CA LEU A 173 -12.81 -0.67 -11.17
C LEU A 173 -12.73 0.85 -11.02
N THR A 174 -11.61 1.35 -10.54
CA THR A 174 -11.29 2.79 -10.56
C THR A 174 -10.12 3.02 -11.51
N ILE A 175 -10.32 3.89 -12.51
CA ILE A 175 -9.26 4.29 -13.45
C ILE A 175 -8.84 5.72 -13.08
N THR A 176 -7.65 5.85 -12.49
CA THR A 176 -7.13 7.13 -12.01
C THR A 176 -6.01 7.65 -12.92
N PHE A 177 -5.89 8.97 -13.02
CA PHE A 177 -5.12 9.65 -14.06
C PHE A 177 -3.80 10.21 -13.55
N GLY A 178 -2.69 9.81 -14.15
CA GLY A 178 -1.33 10.30 -13.91
C GLY A 178 -0.74 9.96 -12.54
N THR A 179 -1.55 10.06 -11.48
CA THR A 179 -1.16 9.83 -10.08
C THR A 179 -2.22 9.03 -9.34
N LEU A 180 -1.84 8.38 -8.25
CA LEU A 180 -2.77 7.67 -7.38
C LEU A 180 -3.20 8.59 -6.22
N LYS A 181 -4.50 8.68 -5.96
CA LYS A 181 -5.05 9.54 -4.92
C LYS A 181 -5.02 8.84 -3.56
N ARG A 182 -4.61 9.56 -2.48
CA ARG A 182 -4.53 9.02 -1.12
C ARG A 182 -5.84 8.41 -0.66
N GLY A 183 -6.95 9.11 -0.89
CA GLY A 183 -8.30 8.69 -0.50
C GLY A 183 -8.71 7.34 -1.10
N ALA A 184 -8.30 7.06 -2.34
CA ALA A 184 -8.55 5.77 -2.98
C ALA A 184 -7.82 4.61 -2.30
N LEU A 185 -6.67 4.85 -1.67
CA LEU A 185 -5.96 3.83 -0.88
C LEU A 185 -6.55 3.67 0.52
N VAL A 186 -7.01 4.74 1.15
CA VAL A 186 -7.66 4.69 2.48
C VAL A 186 -9.00 3.96 2.41
N LYS A 187 -9.76 4.16 1.34
CA LYS A 187 -11.09 3.55 1.12
C LYS A 187 -11.11 2.58 -0.07
N ARG A 188 -10.21 1.60 -0.03
CA ARG A 188 -10.09 0.54 -1.05
C ARG A 188 -11.40 -0.20 -1.31
N ASP A 189 -12.21 -0.39 -0.29
CA ASP A 189 -13.53 -1.04 -0.36
C ASP A 189 -14.53 -0.30 -1.27
N ARG A 190 -14.28 0.98 -1.59
CA ARG A 190 -15.08 1.77 -2.53
C ARG A 190 -14.53 1.79 -3.94
N CYS A 191 -13.26 1.43 -4.12
CA CYS A 191 -12.54 1.64 -5.39
C CYS A 191 -12.43 0.39 -6.27
N GLY A 192 -12.65 -0.81 -5.71
CA GLY A 192 -12.40 -2.06 -6.42
C GLY A 192 -10.94 -2.17 -6.88
N ARG A 193 -10.72 -2.77 -8.04
CA ARG A 193 -9.39 -2.75 -8.69
C ARG A 193 -9.06 -1.32 -9.11
N ILE A 194 -7.82 -0.88 -8.85
CA ILE A 194 -7.38 0.47 -9.24
C ILE A 194 -6.34 0.35 -10.36
N VAL A 195 -6.55 1.10 -11.43
CA VAL A 195 -5.62 1.22 -12.57
C VAL A 195 -5.17 2.66 -12.69
N VAL A 196 -3.86 2.89 -12.61
CA VAL A 196 -3.25 4.21 -12.81
C VAL A 196 -2.82 4.32 -14.26
N VAL A 197 -3.36 5.26 -15.01
CA VAL A 197 -3.01 5.45 -16.43
C VAL A 197 -2.15 6.69 -16.64
N ASP A 198 -1.18 6.59 -17.55
CA ASP A 198 -0.38 7.73 -18.01
C ASP A 198 -1.21 8.61 -18.94
N ILE A 199 -1.34 9.86 -18.59
CA ILE A 199 -2.00 10.89 -19.43
C ILE A 199 -1.00 11.86 -20.07
N GLY A 200 0.30 11.57 -19.90
CA GLY A 200 1.36 12.37 -20.49
C GLY A 200 1.82 13.55 -19.61
N LEU A 201 1.70 13.45 -18.29
CA LEU A 201 2.23 14.44 -17.35
C LEU A 201 3.77 14.49 -17.39
N GLY A 202 4.44 13.41 -17.81
CA GLY A 202 5.90 13.33 -17.96
C GLY A 202 6.66 13.69 -16.68
N ALA A 203 7.61 14.62 -16.75
CA ALA A 203 8.39 15.08 -15.60
C ALA A 203 7.55 15.76 -14.50
N HIS A 204 6.36 16.24 -14.83
CA HIS A 204 5.47 16.93 -13.89
C HIS A 204 4.77 15.99 -12.90
N THR A 205 4.93 14.66 -13.06
CA THR A 205 4.41 13.70 -12.07
C THR A 205 5.15 13.73 -10.74
N SER A 206 6.42 14.16 -10.72
CA SER A 206 7.28 14.19 -9.53
C SER A 206 7.66 15.63 -9.15
N LEU A 207 6.79 16.27 -8.37
CA LEU A 207 7.12 17.54 -7.72
C LEU A 207 7.73 17.27 -6.34
N ASP A 208 8.64 18.13 -5.89
CA ASP A 208 9.20 18.06 -4.54
C ASP A 208 8.20 18.66 -3.52
N ASP A 209 7.14 17.93 -3.25
CA ASP A 209 6.02 18.33 -2.40
C ASP A 209 5.71 17.32 -1.27
N GLY A 210 6.63 16.38 -1.04
CA GLY A 210 6.50 15.36 0.00
C GLY A 210 5.47 14.27 -0.30
N ALA A 211 5.02 14.12 -1.56
CA ALA A 211 4.14 13.03 -1.96
C ALA A 211 4.82 11.67 -1.74
N ALA A 212 4.06 10.70 -1.25
CA ALA A 212 4.55 9.34 -1.08
C ALA A 212 4.75 8.66 -2.44
N THR A 213 5.72 7.74 -2.52
CA THR A 213 5.92 6.89 -3.70
C THR A 213 5.26 5.53 -3.50
N LEU A 214 4.50 5.08 -4.49
CA LEU A 214 3.94 3.73 -4.52
C LEU A 214 5.04 2.70 -4.74
N VAL A 215 5.04 1.67 -3.90
CA VAL A 215 5.93 0.51 -4.00
C VAL A 215 5.22 -0.58 -4.81
N ASP A 216 5.79 -0.92 -5.95
CA ASP A 216 5.31 -1.98 -6.84
C ASP A 216 6.37 -3.08 -7.04
N ARG A 217 6.03 -4.09 -7.82
CA ARG A 217 6.93 -5.22 -8.12
C ARG A 217 8.25 -4.77 -8.75
N ALA A 218 8.20 -3.83 -9.69
CA ALA A 218 9.38 -3.35 -10.39
C ALA A 218 10.29 -2.54 -9.47
N TRP A 219 9.68 -1.73 -8.59
CA TRP A 219 10.38 -0.95 -7.58
C TRP A 219 11.12 -1.86 -6.58
N VAL A 220 10.47 -2.95 -6.12
CA VAL A 220 11.06 -3.96 -5.23
C VAL A 220 12.20 -4.71 -5.93
N ALA A 221 11.98 -5.17 -7.17
CA ALA A 221 12.96 -5.93 -7.92
C ALA A 221 14.25 -5.14 -8.22
N ALA A 222 14.15 -3.81 -8.31
CA ALA A 222 15.31 -2.94 -8.50
C ALA A 222 16.16 -2.76 -7.23
N ARG A 223 15.63 -3.10 -6.05
CA ARG A 223 16.28 -2.82 -4.75
C ARG A 223 16.71 -4.06 -3.99
N VAL A 224 15.97 -5.15 -4.12
CA VAL A 224 16.33 -6.40 -3.45
C VAL A 224 17.55 -7.02 -4.14
N PRO A 225 18.65 -7.25 -3.41
CA PRO A 225 19.87 -7.82 -3.99
C PRO A 225 19.60 -9.24 -4.54
N ARG A 226 20.04 -9.49 -5.76
CA ARG A 226 19.99 -10.84 -6.34
C ARG A 226 20.96 -11.76 -5.60
N ILE A 227 20.52 -12.97 -5.32
CA ILE A 227 21.39 -14.01 -4.79
C ILE A 227 22.28 -14.51 -5.93
N ALA A 228 23.60 -14.27 -5.83
CA ALA A 228 24.55 -14.67 -6.84
C ALA A 228 24.67 -16.21 -6.92
N VAL A 229 25.02 -16.72 -8.10
CA VAL A 229 25.16 -18.18 -8.31
C VAL A 229 26.23 -18.80 -7.41
N ASN A 230 27.27 -18.03 -7.09
CA ASN A 230 28.36 -18.43 -6.19
C ASN A 230 28.12 -17.99 -4.73
N ALA A 231 26.89 -17.60 -4.36
CA ALA A 231 26.58 -17.20 -3.00
C ALA A 231 26.76 -18.36 -2.01
N HIS A 232 27.22 -18.03 -0.82
CA HIS A 232 27.31 -18.94 0.31
C HIS A 232 26.62 -18.32 1.54
N LYS A 233 26.42 -19.12 2.61
CA LYS A 233 25.69 -18.68 3.82
C LYS A 233 26.21 -17.36 4.43
N GLY A 234 27.49 -17.06 4.32
CA GLY A 234 28.09 -15.82 4.83
C GLY A 234 27.73 -14.59 4.00
N THR A 235 27.70 -14.69 2.67
CA THR A 235 27.38 -13.57 1.76
C THR A 235 25.89 -13.19 1.82
N ARG A 236 25.02 -14.13 2.19
CA ARG A 236 23.57 -13.93 2.33
C ARG A 236 23.16 -13.28 3.66
N ARG A 237 24.13 -12.85 4.47
CA ARG A 237 23.93 -12.20 5.76
C ARG A 237 23.37 -13.12 6.86
N ARG A 238 23.28 -12.58 8.08
CA ARG A 238 22.85 -13.29 9.30
C ARG A 238 21.91 -12.40 10.11
N VAL A 239 20.78 -12.94 10.55
CA VAL A 239 19.78 -12.22 11.35
C VAL A 239 19.59 -12.92 12.69
N ALA A 240 19.70 -12.17 13.79
CA ALA A 240 19.28 -12.61 15.10
C ALA A 240 17.87 -12.12 15.41
N ILE A 241 17.03 -13.00 15.95
CA ILE A 241 15.64 -12.72 16.33
C ILE A 241 15.54 -12.91 17.83
N VAL A 242 15.28 -11.82 18.56
CA VAL A 242 15.16 -11.81 20.02
C VAL A 242 13.69 -11.74 20.40
N GLY A 243 13.19 -12.80 21.05
CA GLY A 243 11.78 -12.90 21.40
C GLY A 243 11.45 -14.22 22.10
N GLY A 244 10.26 -14.76 21.84
CA GLY A 244 9.86 -16.09 22.25
C GLY A 244 9.96 -16.34 23.75
N THR A 245 9.22 -15.59 24.58
CA THR A 245 9.07 -15.90 25.99
C THR A 245 8.35 -17.23 26.17
N GLU A 246 8.32 -17.76 27.39
CA GLU A 246 7.59 -18.99 27.74
C GLU A 246 6.13 -18.89 27.23
N GLY A 247 5.65 -19.90 26.51
CA GLY A 247 4.33 -19.94 25.92
C GLY A 247 4.19 -19.15 24.59
N MET A 248 5.19 -18.37 24.17
CA MET A 248 5.14 -17.53 22.96
C MET A 248 6.21 -17.87 21.91
N ALA A 249 6.70 -19.11 21.89
CA ALA A 249 7.67 -19.60 20.90
C ALA A 249 7.19 -19.42 19.45
N GLY A 250 5.87 -19.50 19.21
CA GLY A 250 5.24 -19.40 17.88
C GLY A 250 5.62 -18.13 17.12
N ALA A 251 5.67 -16.99 17.79
CA ALA A 251 6.05 -15.72 17.17
C ALA A 251 7.49 -15.76 16.62
N SER A 252 8.45 -16.22 17.42
CA SER A 252 9.83 -16.36 16.98
C SER A 252 10.01 -17.47 15.92
N ILE A 253 9.19 -18.53 15.96
CA ILE A 253 9.15 -19.57 14.92
C ILE A 253 8.73 -18.96 13.59
N LEU A 254 7.62 -18.20 13.53
CA LEU A 254 7.14 -17.54 12.33
C LEU A 254 8.16 -16.54 11.78
N ALA A 255 8.75 -15.70 12.63
CA ALA A 255 9.79 -14.76 12.22
C ALA A 255 11.03 -15.47 11.67
N ALA A 256 11.48 -16.56 12.26
CA ALA A 256 12.63 -17.35 11.79
C ALA A 256 12.35 -18.05 10.45
N ARG A 257 11.16 -18.64 10.28
CA ARG A 257 10.72 -19.24 9.02
C ARG A 257 10.66 -18.19 7.90
N ALA A 258 10.05 -17.03 8.18
CA ALA A 258 9.95 -15.93 7.24
C ALA A 258 11.33 -15.38 6.85
N ALA A 259 12.25 -15.22 7.79
CA ALA A 259 13.62 -14.80 7.51
C ALA A 259 14.35 -15.79 6.58
N LEU A 260 14.25 -17.10 6.84
CA LEU A 260 14.86 -18.13 6.00
C LEU A 260 14.26 -18.16 4.58
N LYS A 261 12.92 -18.06 4.46
CA LYS A 261 12.20 -17.97 3.18
C LYS A 261 12.53 -16.67 2.42
N SER A 262 12.90 -15.60 3.12
CA SER A 262 13.32 -14.32 2.51
C SER A 262 14.77 -14.29 2.08
N GLY A 263 15.50 -15.40 2.21
CA GLY A 263 16.82 -15.55 1.63
C GLY A 263 17.97 -15.14 2.51
N VAL A 264 17.79 -15.00 3.84
CA VAL A 264 18.92 -14.85 4.77
C VAL A 264 19.82 -16.08 4.73
N GLY A 265 21.12 -15.90 4.91
CA GLY A 265 22.07 -17.03 4.92
C GLY A 265 21.98 -17.88 6.17
N MET A 266 21.73 -17.25 7.33
CA MET A 266 21.52 -17.91 8.61
C MET A 266 20.60 -17.06 9.49
N ALA A 267 19.64 -17.71 10.13
CA ALA A 267 18.81 -17.14 11.19
C ALA A 267 19.21 -17.74 12.54
N ARG A 268 19.22 -16.90 13.58
CA ARG A 268 19.41 -17.33 14.98
C ARG A 268 18.28 -16.78 15.82
N ALA A 269 17.55 -17.66 16.50
CA ALA A 269 16.58 -17.25 17.49
C ALA A 269 17.24 -17.21 18.87
N VAL A 270 17.11 -16.07 19.53
CA VAL A 270 17.57 -15.84 20.92
C VAL A 270 16.32 -15.72 21.76
N VAL A 271 15.96 -16.80 22.45
CA VAL A 271 14.62 -16.99 23.07
C VAL A 271 14.72 -17.46 24.51
N HIS A 272 13.61 -17.38 25.24
CA HIS A 272 13.52 -17.98 26.57
C HIS A 272 13.91 -19.47 26.51
N PRO A 273 14.60 -20.04 27.55
CA PRO A 273 15.01 -21.43 27.56
C PRO A 273 13.88 -22.42 27.25
N ALA A 274 12.67 -22.19 27.77
CA ALA A 274 11.50 -23.01 27.50
C ALA A 274 11.05 -23.02 26.04
N SER A 275 11.41 -21.99 25.25
CA SER A 275 11.06 -21.85 23.83
C SER A 275 12.13 -22.46 22.89
N VAL A 276 13.29 -22.87 23.40
CA VAL A 276 14.35 -23.51 22.60
C VAL A 276 13.89 -24.84 21.99
N PRO A 277 13.34 -25.80 22.75
CA PRO A 277 12.94 -27.09 22.19
C PRO A 277 11.86 -26.98 21.09
N PRO A 278 10.74 -26.25 21.30
CA PRO A 278 9.73 -26.11 20.26
C PRO A 278 10.26 -25.41 19.00
N LEU A 279 11.18 -24.45 19.14
CA LEU A 279 11.78 -23.77 18.00
C LEU A 279 12.70 -24.71 17.20
N GLN A 280 13.54 -25.50 17.87
CA GLN A 280 14.40 -26.48 17.22
C GLN A 280 13.60 -27.56 16.49
N ALA A 281 12.47 -27.98 17.05
CA ALA A 281 11.57 -28.95 16.44
C ALA A 281 10.87 -28.38 15.19
N SER A 282 10.45 -27.09 15.25
CA SER A 282 9.65 -26.45 14.17
C SER A 282 10.50 -25.81 13.08
N VAL A 283 11.73 -25.37 13.40
CA VAL A 283 12.63 -24.69 12.45
C VAL A 283 14.05 -25.19 12.62
N PRO A 284 14.34 -26.46 12.23
CA PRO A 284 15.66 -27.07 12.43
C PRO A 284 16.78 -26.36 11.67
N ALA A 285 16.43 -25.54 10.67
CA ALA A 285 17.37 -24.71 9.92
C ALA A 285 17.82 -23.43 10.64
N ALA A 286 17.13 -23.03 11.72
CA ALA A 286 17.51 -21.89 12.54
C ALA A 286 18.40 -22.33 13.70
N LEU A 287 19.43 -21.53 13.97
CA LEU A 287 20.22 -21.67 15.20
C LEU A 287 19.39 -21.16 16.39
N THR A 288 19.62 -21.73 17.58
CA THR A 288 18.96 -21.29 18.81
C THR A 288 19.98 -20.94 19.90
N ARG A 289 19.67 -19.93 20.67
CA ARG A 289 20.38 -19.55 21.89
C ARG A 289 19.36 -19.16 22.98
N PRO A 290 19.60 -19.48 24.24
CA PRO A 290 18.82 -18.90 25.32
C PRO A 290 19.04 -17.39 25.42
N TRP A 291 18.14 -16.67 26.05
CA TRP A 291 18.33 -15.26 26.39
C TRP A 291 19.64 -15.05 27.15
N PRO A 292 20.44 -14.01 26.76
CA PRO A 292 21.73 -13.80 27.42
C PRO A 292 21.57 -13.27 28.83
N ASP A 293 22.24 -13.89 29.76
CA ASP A 293 22.26 -13.49 31.16
C ASP A 293 23.40 -12.52 31.50
N SER A 294 24.45 -12.49 30.65
CA SER A 294 25.61 -11.61 30.77
C SER A 294 25.88 -10.80 29.50
N ASP A 295 26.71 -9.77 29.56
CA ASP A 295 27.14 -9.03 28.38
C ASP A 295 28.05 -9.87 27.49
N ALA A 296 28.80 -10.82 28.04
CA ALA A 296 29.57 -11.78 27.27
C ALA A 296 28.66 -12.70 26.44
N ASP A 297 27.58 -13.23 27.04
CA ASP A 297 26.58 -14.04 26.34
C ASP A 297 25.85 -13.22 25.26
N LEU A 298 25.58 -11.94 25.53
CA LEU A 298 25.00 -11.03 24.55
C LEU A 298 25.92 -10.83 23.36
N GLN A 299 27.21 -10.63 23.60
CA GLN A 299 28.21 -10.49 22.56
C GLN A 299 28.32 -11.78 21.73
N GLU A 300 28.33 -12.96 22.35
CA GLU A 300 28.35 -14.25 21.63
C GLU A 300 27.05 -14.51 20.85
N SER A 301 25.92 -14.18 21.44
CA SER A 301 24.60 -14.49 20.86
C SER A 301 24.23 -13.57 19.71
N ILE A 302 24.62 -12.30 19.76
CA ILE A 302 24.20 -11.25 18.83
C ILE A 302 25.44 -10.55 18.25
N GLY A 303 26.31 -9.97 19.07
CA GLY A 303 27.44 -9.12 18.79
C GLY A 303 28.11 -9.29 17.41
N GLU A 304 29.21 -10.03 17.34
CA GLU A 304 29.95 -10.28 16.09
C GLU A 304 29.24 -11.20 15.11
N TRP A 305 28.18 -11.89 15.55
CA TRP A 305 27.50 -12.86 14.70
C TRP A 305 26.46 -12.23 13.78
N ALA A 306 25.63 -11.31 14.26
CA ALA A 306 24.51 -10.75 13.49
C ALA A 306 24.95 -9.66 12.50
N HIS A 307 24.16 -9.46 11.45
CA HIS A 307 24.23 -8.30 10.56
C HIS A 307 23.01 -7.39 10.73
N ALA A 308 21.90 -7.94 11.24
CA ALA A 308 20.75 -7.21 11.73
C ALA A 308 20.10 -7.99 12.90
N VAL A 309 19.41 -7.26 13.76
CA VAL A 309 18.70 -7.82 14.91
C VAL A 309 17.23 -7.44 14.83
N VAL A 310 16.35 -8.42 15.01
CA VAL A 310 14.91 -8.25 15.18
C VAL A 310 14.60 -8.44 16.64
N ILE A 311 13.91 -7.50 17.29
CA ILE A 311 13.54 -7.57 18.71
C ILE A 311 12.03 -7.42 18.80
N GLY A 312 11.35 -8.35 19.50
CA GLY A 312 9.94 -8.19 19.83
C GLY A 312 9.03 -9.38 19.59
N PRO A 313 9.18 -10.19 18.53
CA PRO A 313 8.29 -11.33 18.28
C PRO A 313 8.12 -12.25 19.48
N GLY A 314 6.97 -12.15 20.17
CA GLY A 314 6.69 -12.93 21.38
C GLY A 314 7.65 -12.68 22.56
N LEU A 315 8.16 -11.45 22.71
CA LEU A 315 9.10 -11.11 23.80
C LEU A 315 8.43 -11.08 25.17
N GLY A 316 7.12 -10.82 25.21
CA GLY A 316 6.34 -10.71 26.45
C GLY A 316 6.46 -9.32 27.08
N ARG A 317 5.66 -9.10 28.14
CA ARG A 317 5.57 -7.82 28.86
C ARG A 317 5.87 -7.98 30.34
N ALA A 318 6.83 -8.83 30.68
CA ALA A 318 7.33 -8.94 32.04
C ALA A 318 8.01 -7.64 32.47
N SER A 319 8.12 -7.41 33.80
CA SER A 319 8.66 -6.17 34.35
C SER A 319 10.11 -5.89 33.95
N ASP A 320 10.87 -6.89 33.56
CA ASP A 320 12.26 -6.83 33.14
C ASP A 320 12.42 -6.70 31.60
N THR A 321 11.32 -6.83 30.84
CA THR A 321 11.38 -6.81 29.36
C THR A 321 11.97 -5.49 28.83
N ARG A 322 11.57 -4.34 29.39
CA ARG A 322 12.14 -3.04 29.00
C ARG A 322 13.65 -3.00 29.23
N ALA A 323 14.10 -3.40 30.41
CA ALA A 323 15.53 -3.41 30.75
C ALA A 323 16.33 -4.32 29.81
N ARG A 324 15.76 -5.45 29.39
CA ARG A 324 16.34 -6.37 28.42
C ARG A 324 16.49 -5.72 27.05
N VAL A 325 15.45 -5.06 26.53
CA VAL A 325 15.49 -4.34 25.24
C VAL A 325 16.54 -3.22 25.30
N GLU A 326 16.54 -2.42 26.37
CA GLU A 326 17.52 -1.34 26.56
C GLU A 326 18.96 -1.86 26.57
N ARG A 327 19.21 -2.97 27.29
CA ARG A 327 20.53 -3.60 27.37
C ARG A 327 20.99 -4.05 25.96
N ILE A 328 20.13 -4.70 25.20
CA ILE A 328 20.45 -5.12 23.82
C ILE A 328 20.75 -3.89 22.96
N LEU A 329 19.92 -2.85 23.00
CA LEU A 329 20.12 -1.63 22.21
C LEU A 329 21.39 -0.85 22.60
N ARG A 330 21.83 -0.93 23.86
CA ARG A 330 23.11 -0.33 24.28
C ARG A 330 24.32 -1.11 23.80
N ALA A 331 24.25 -2.43 23.80
CA ALA A 331 25.35 -3.30 23.38
C ALA A 331 25.46 -3.46 21.87
N TRP A 332 24.32 -3.56 21.15
CA TRP A 332 24.25 -3.70 19.72
C TRP A 332 24.13 -2.34 19.02
N ARG A 333 25.06 -2.02 18.12
CA ARG A 333 25.08 -0.75 17.37
C ARG A 333 24.76 -0.91 15.88
N GLY A 334 24.57 -2.13 15.41
CA GLY A 334 24.22 -2.45 14.04
C GLY A 334 22.74 -2.22 13.73
N PRO A 335 22.31 -2.62 12.52
CA PRO A 335 20.91 -2.50 12.07
C PRO A 335 19.93 -3.24 12.99
N VAL A 336 18.81 -2.58 13.34
CA VAL A 336 17.81 -3.16 14.27
C VAL A 336 16.39 -2.92 13.76
N LEU A 337 15.54 -3.93 13.97
CA LEU A 337 14.10 -3.83 13.80
C LEU A 337 13.43 -4.09 15.15
N LEU A 338 12.50 -3.20 15.53
CA LEU A 338 11.66 -3.40 16.72
C LEU A 338 10.20 -3.57 16.31
N ASP A 339 9.55 -4.58 16.86
CA ASP A 339 8.14 -4.90 16.64
C ASP A 339 7.47 -5.34 17.95
N ALA A 340 6.16 -5.33 17.98
CA ALA A 340 5.34 -5.91 19.04
C ALA A 340 5.74 -5.44 20.45
N ASP A 341 6.05 -6.39 21.34
CA ASP A 341 6.33 -6.09 22.74
C ASP A 341 7.58 -5.20 22.94
N ALA A 342 8.55 -5.22 22.01
CA ALA A 342 9.69 -4.31 22.04
C ALA A 342 9.31 -2.85 21.82
N LEU A 343 8.19 -2.57 21.19
CA LEU A 343 7.62 -1.22 21.05
C LEU A 343 6.75 -0.89 22.27
N THR A 344 5.92 -1.84 22.69
CA THR A 344 4.95 -1.63 23.76
C THR A 344 5.60 -1.26 25.10
N VAL A 345 6.80 -1.77 25.40
CA VAL A 345 7.51 -1.43 26.66
C VAL A 345 8.01 0.03 26.71
N PHE A 346 7.93 0.77 25.61
CA PHE A 346 8.21 2.21 25.53
C PHE A 346 6.94 3.07 25.34
N GLU A 347 5.79 2.54 25.73
CA GLU A 347 4.52 3.30 25.72
C GLU A 347 4.69 4.65 26.44
N GLY A 348 4.34 5.76 25.76
CA GLY A 348 4.48 7.13 26.27
C GLY A 348 5.92 7.65 26.35
N ASP A 349 6.91 6.92 25.87
CA ASP A 349 8.33 7.25 26.03
C ASP A 349 9.15 7.08 24.73
N ALA A 350 8.58 7.54 23.60
CA ALA A 350 9.25 7.54 22.31
C ALA A 350 10.63 8.26 22.33
N PRO A 351 10.82 9.38 23.06
CA PRO A 351 12.13 10.02 23.14
C PRO A 351 13.22 9.14 23.74
N ALA A 352 12.90 8.35 24.79
CA ALA A 352 13.88 7.41 25.36
C ALA A 352 14.27 6.32 24.34
N LEU A 353 13.28 5.78 23.60
CA LEU A 353 13.57 4.82 22.53
C LEU A 353 14.44 5.47 21.45
N GLY A 354 14.12 6.69 21.00
CA GLY A 354 14.92 7.44 20.03
C GLY A 354 16.38 7.63 20.47
N SER A 355 16.58 7.97 21.74
CA SER A 355 17.93 8.11 22.33
C SER A 355 18.70 6.78 22.30
N LEU A 356 18.05 5.66 22.58
CA LEU A 356 18.64 4.32 22.52
C LEU A 356 18.97 3.90 21.08
N LEU A 357 18.12 4.28 20.10
CA LEU A 357 18.36 4.00 18.68
C LEU A 357 19.57 4.79 18.16
N GLY A 358 19.78 6.02 18.62
CA GLY A 358 21.01 6.78 18.40
C GLY A 358 21.40 6.98 16.93
N GLY A 359 20.41 7.16 16.04
CA GLY A 359 20.62 7.42 14.60
C GLY A 359 21.14 6.23 13.79
N ARG A 360 21.16 5.00 14.36
CA ARG A 360 21.53 3.79 13.60
C ARG A 360 20.48 3.43 12.55
N LYS A 361 20.82 2.53 11.63
CA LYS A 361 19.87 1.93 10.71
C LYS A 361 18.79 1.17 11.51
N ALA A 362 17.61 1.74 11.68
CA ALA A 362 16.54 1.15 12.46
C ALA A 362 15.18 1.27 11.76
N ILE A 363 14.34 0.25 12.01
CA ILE A 363 12.95 0.19 11.56
C ILE A 363 12.10 -0.13 12.79
N VAL A 364 11.02 0.60 12.98
CA VAL A 364 9.94 0.23 13.89
C VAL A 364 8.69 -0.10 13.09
N THR A 365 7.95 -1.16 13.50
CA THR A 365 6.82 -1.69 12.74
C THR A 365 5.51 -1.68 13.54
N PRO A 366 5.08 -0.52 14.09
CA PRO A 366 3.87 -0.46 14.88
C PRO A 366 2.60 -0.71 14.05
N HIS A 367 1.65 -1.48 14.58
CA HIS A 367 0.27 -1.39 14.17
C HIS A 367 -0.39 -0.14 14.80
N VAL A 368 -1.61 0.22 14.39
CA VAL A 368 -2.28 1.48 14.79
C VAL A 368 -2.27 1.69 16.31
N VAL A 369 -2.54 0.64 17.11
CA VAL A 369 -2.58 0.76 18.57
C VAL A 369 -1.18 0.92 19.18
N GLU A 370 -0.17 0.22 18.66
CA GLU A 370 1.24 0.40 19.08
C GLU A 370 1.73 1.81 18.69
N PHE A 371 1.36 2.28 17.50
CA PHE A 371 1.66 3.65 17.07
C PHE A 371 1.02 4.67 18.01
N SER A 372 -0.26 4.49 18.35
CA SER A 372 -1.00 5.34 19.30
C SER A 372 -0.26 5.44 20.64
N ARG A 373 0.15 4.30 21.20
CA ARG A 373 0.88 4.23 22.48
C ARG A 373 2.22 4.94 22.44
N LEU A 374 2.97 4.81 21.35
CA LEU A 374 4.26 5.48 21.17
C LEU A 374 4.14 6.98 20.94
N SER A 375 3.19 7.40 20.12
CA SER A 375 3.05 8.78 19.65
C SER A 375 2.17 9.64 20.54
N GLY A 376 1.31 9.03 21.36
CA GLY A 376 0.26 9.72 22.14
C GLY A 376 -0.95 10.18 21.30
N LYS A 377 -0.97 9.92 19.97
CA LYS A 377 -2.11 10.22 19.10
C LYS A 377 -3.22 9.20 19.31
N SER A 378 -4.47 9.61 19.16
CA SER A 378 -5.60 8.67 19.18
C SER A 378 -5.60 7.74 17.96
N VAL A 379 -6.22 6.58 18.09
CA VAL A 379 -6.41 5.63 16.97
C VAL A 379 -7.18 6.31 15.84
N GLU A 380 -8.17 7.14 16.17
CA GLU A 380 -9.00 7.86 15.21
C GLU A 380 -8.18 8.86 14.38
N GLU A 381 -7.32 9.67 15.02
CA GLU A 381 -6.41 10.59 14.33
C GLU A 381 -5.46 9.85 13.38
N ILE A 382 -4.93 8.68 13.80
CA ILE A 382 -4.02 7.88 12.99
C ILE A 382 -4.73 7.33 11.75
N LEU A 383 -5.94 6.82 11.92
CA LEU A 383 -6.73 6.27 10.82
C LEU A 383 -7.23 7.34 9.85
N ALA A 384 -7.50 8.56 10.35
CA ALA A 384 -7.92 9.68 9.52
C ALA A 384 -6.79 10.25 8.64
N ALA A 385 -5.53 10.18 9.10
CA ALA A 385 -4.39 10.78 8.39
C ALA A 385 -3.14 9.86 8.34
N PRO A 386 -3.27 8.60 7.85
CA PRO A 386 -2.18 7.62 7.93
C PRO A 386 -0.91 8.03 7.16
N PHE A 387 -1.03 8.91 6.17
CA PHE A 387 0.09 9.42 5.38
C PHE A 387 0.91 10.52 6.10
N ASP A 388 0.33 11.17 7.10
CA ASP A 388 0.91 12.37 7.71
C ASP A 388 1.43 12.13 9.13
N VAL A 389 0.78 11.23 9.89
CA VAL A 389 1.09 10.97 11.31
C VAL A 389 2.49 10.41 11.55
N GLY A 390 3.08 9.72 10.56
CA GLY A 390 4.38 9.05 10.69
C GLY A 390 5.57 10.01 10.82
N ARG A 391 5.47 11.23 10.30
CA ARG A 391 6.59 12.19 10.20
C ARG A 391 7.17 12.57 11.55
N GLU A 392 6.32 12.95 12.48
CA GLU A 392 6.71 13.37 13.82
C GLU A 392 7.36 12.22 14.60
N LEU A 393 6.75 11.03 14.58
CA LEU A 393 7.27 9.86 15.27
C LEU A 393 8.61 9.41 14.67
N ALA A 394 8.74 9.39 13.33
CA ALA A 394 9.99 9.05 12.66
C ALA A 394 11.12 10.03 13.02
N SER A 395 10.83 11.32 13.10
CA SER A 395 11.77 12.34 13.54
C SER A 395 12.20 12.16 15.00
N THR A 396 11.24 11.91 15.91
CA THR A 396 11.49 11.68 17.35
C THR A 396 12.34 10.44 17.59
N LEU A 397 12.05 9.36 16.86
CA LEU A 397 12.78 8.11 16.98
C LEU A 397 14.13 8.11 16.23
N GLY A 398 14.33 9.03 15.27
CA GLY A 398 15.47 9.04 14.38
C GLY A 398 15.59 7.80 13.50
N CYS A 399 14.46 7.12 13.21
CA CYS A 399 14.43 5.88 12.46
C CYS A 399 13.21 5.78 11.52
N VAL A 400 13.18 4.75 10.67
CA VAL A 400 12.03 4.46 9.80
C VAL A 400 10.86 3.94 10.62
N VAL A 401 9.69 4.54 10.42
CA VAL A 401 8.41 4.06 10.96
C VAL A 401 7.61 3.41 9.84
N LEU A 402 7.31 2.13 9.97
CA LEU A 402 6.39 1.37 9.13
C LEU A 402 5.07 1.25 9.89
N LEU A 403 4.10 2.10 9.57
CA LEU A 403 2.75 2.01 10.11
C LEU A 403 1.99 0.89 9.38
N LYS A 404 1.77 -0.22 10.09
CA LYS A 404 1.00 -1.37 9.59
C LYS A 404 -0.46 -0.98 9.40
N GLY A 405 -1.01 -1.19 8.21
CA GLY A 405 -2.40 -0.87 7.88
C GLY A 405 -2.71 -1.10 6.40
N VAL A 406 -3.88 -0.64 5.99
CA VAL A 406 -4.30 -0.61 4.58
C VAL A 406 -4.62 0.86 4.23
N PRO A 407 -3.70 1.52 3.51
CA PRO A 407 -2.38 1.05 3.06
C PRO A 407 -1.34 0.98 4.19
N THR A 408 -0.22 0.26 3.96
CA THR A 408 0.96 0.36 4.82
C THR A 408 1.78 1.58 4.41
N VAL A 409 1.99 2.51 5.34
CA VAL A 409 2.72 3.75 5.09
C VAL A 409 4.06 3.72 5.81
N LEU A 410 5.12 4.09 5.10
CA LEU A 410 6.48 4.11 5.62
C LEU A 410 7.03 5.54 5.58
N THR A 411 7.60 5.98 6.67
CA THR A 411 8.14 7.35 6.79
C THR A 411 9.54 7.31 7.38
N ALA A 412 10.48 7.97 6.70
CA ALA A 412 11.84 8.16 7.18
C ALA A 412 11.97 9.45 7.99
N PRO A 413 13.02 9.62 8.84
CA PRO A 413 13.24 10.82 9.64
C PRO A 413 13.38 12.12 8.80
N ASN A 414 13.87 12.01 7.57
CA ASN A 414 13.98 13.14 6.63
C ASN A 414 12.67 13.48 5.91
N GLY A 415 11.55 12.84 6.25
CA GLY A 415 10.24 13.06 5.67
C GLY A 415 9.96 12.33 4.35
N ARG A 416 10.93 11.58 3.77
CA ARG A 416 10.63 10.68 2.64
C ARG A 416 9.56 9.67 3.05
N SER A 417 8.56 9.48 2.19
CA SER A 417 7.47 8.55 2.44
C SER A 417 7.28 7.58 1.26
N LEU A 418 7.08 6.32 1.60
CA LEU A 418 6.74 5.25 0.67
C LEU A 418 5.42 4.61 1.11
N VAL A 419 4.71 3.99 0.18
CA VAL A 419 3.45 3.32 0.50
C VAL A 419 3.35 1.99 -0.24
N SER A 420 3.00 0.94 0.51
CA SER A 420 2.63 -0.35 -0.05
C SER A 420 1.11 -0.50 0.00
N ALA A 421 0.52 -0.72 -1.17
CA ALA A 421 -0.89 -1.05 -1.30
C ALA A 421 -1.14 -2.57 -1.38
N ALA A 422 -0.08 -3.38 -1.38
CA ALA A 422 -0.19 -4.85 -1.36
C ALA A 422 -0.69 -5.34 0.00
N GLY A 423 -1.61 -6.27 -0.03
CA GLY A 423 -2.21 -6.88 1.16
C GLY A 423 -3.65 -7.32 0.97
N THR A 424 -4.11 -8.15 1.87
CA THR A 424 -5.44 -8.77 1.86
C THR A 424 -5.98 -8.87 3.27
N PRO A 425 -7.31 -8.94 3.47
CA PRO A 425 -7.90 -9.23 4.77
C PRO A 425 -7.40 -10.53 5.43
N ALA A 426 -6.87 -11.49 4.67
CA ALA A 426 -6.25 -12.71 5.21
C ALA A 426 -5.05 -12.42 6.14
N LEU A 427 -4.40 -11.26 5.99
CA LEU A 427 -3.31 -10.83 6.87
C LEU A 427 -3.79 -10.27 8.22
N ALA A 428 -5.08 -10.04 8.40
CA ALA A 428 -5.67 -9.62 9.69
C ALA A 428 -5.79 -10.82 10.64
N THR A 429 -4.69 -11.51 10.90
CA THR A 429 -4.59 -12.69 11.76
C THR A 429 -3.35 -12.63 12.65
N GLY A 430 -3.37 -13.34 13.77
CA GLY A 430 -2.21 -13.46 14.65
C GLY A 430 -0.99 -14.06 13.94
N GLY A 431 0.19 -13.54 14.21
CA GLY A 431 1.44 -13.99 13.59
C GLY A 431 1.83 -13.26 12.31
N SER A 432 0.92 -12.52 11.67
CA SER A 432 1.20 -11.76 10.44
C SER A 432 2.32 -10.73 10.64
N GLY A 433 2.33 -10.01 11.78
CA GLY A 433 3.42 -9.11 12.16
C GLY A 433 4.76 -9.82 12.32
N ASP A 434 4.76 -11.02 12.93
CA ASP A 434 5.98 -11.79 13.13
C ASP A 434 6.61 -12.23 11.80
N VAL A 435 5.77 -12.61 10.81
CA VAL A 435 6.22 -12.90 9.44
C VAL A 435 6.83 -11.66 8.80
N LEU A 436 6.16 -10.50 8.88
CA LEU A 436 6.69 -9.24 8.40
C LEU A 436 8.02 -8.89 9.06
N ALA A 437 8.15 -9.06 10.37
CA ALA A 437 9.39 -8.80 11.11
C ALA A 437 10.56 -9.68 10.62
N GLY A 438 10.31 -10.94 10.31
CA GLY A 438 11.30 -11.86 9.73
C GLY A 438 11.76 -11.44 8.32
N VAL A 439 10.82 -11.05 7.46
CA VAL A 439 11.11 -10.53 6.10
C VAL A 439 11.91 -9.23 6.22
N ALA A 440 11.43 -8.27 7.01
CA ALA A 440 12.04 -6.96 7.15
C ALA A 440 13.43 -7.01 7.81
N GLY A 441 13.62 -7.86 8.81
CA GLY A 441 14.93 -8.10 9.42
C GLY A 441 15.95 -8.65 8.43
N THR A 442 15.51 -9.55 7.52
CA THR A 442 16.37 -10.09 6.46
C THR A 442 16.79 -8.99 5.48
N LEU A 443 15.82 -8.20 5.00
CA LEU A 443 16.09 -7.13 4.04
C LEU A 443 16.90 -5.99 4.67
N LEU A 444 16.69 -5.68 5.94
CA LEU A 444 17.50 -4.70 6.69
C LEU A 444 18.96 -5.13 6.80
N ALA A 445 19.24 -6.44 6.84
CA ALA A 445 20.61 -6.96 6.78
C ALA A 445 21.24 -6.87 5.39
N GLN A 446 20.45 -6.79 4.32
CA GLN A 446 20.88 -6.91 2.93
C GLN A 446 20.82 -5.61 2.14
N ILE A 447 19.94 -4.67 2.51
CA ILE A 447 19.70 -3.38 1.84
C ILE A 447 20.25 -2.25 2.72
N ASP A 448 20.97 -1.32 2.11
CA ASP A 448 21.61 -0.24 2.87
C ASP A 448 20.66 0.83 3.39
N ASP A 449 19.66 1.22 2.60
CA ASP A 449 18.62 2.17 3.03
C ASP A 449 17.55 1.45 3.83
N PRO A 450 17.34 1.78 5.13
CA PRO A 450 16.32 1.12 5.96
C PRO A 450 14.89 1.41 5.48
N LEU A 451 14.63 2.54 4.81
CA LEU A 451 13.33 2.83 4.22
C LEU A 451 13.04 1.90 3.04
N ASP A 452 14.01 1.70 2.17
CA ASP A 452 13.87 0.77 1.04
C ASP A 452 13.73 -0.68 1.53
N ALA A 453 14.47 -1.08 2.58
CA ALA A 453 14.34 -2.41 3.19
C ALA A 453 12.94 -2.65 3.77
N ALA A 454 12.42 -1.68 4.53
CA ALA A 454 11.09 -1.75 5.12
C ALA A 454 9.99 -1.79 4.04
N ALA A 455 10.12 -0.98 2.98
CA ALA A 455 9.14 -0.90 1.90
C ALA A 455 9.10 -2.18 1.06
N CYS A 456 10.26 -2.75 0.73
CA CYS A 456 10.34 -4.05 0.08
C CYS A 456 9.67 -5.13 0.95
N ALA A 457 9.92 -5.13 2.28
CA ALA A 457 9.33 -6.10 3.18
C ALA A 457 7.80 -5.98 3.25
N ALA A 458 7.28 -4.76 3.36
CA ALA A 458 5.84 -4.51 3.39
C ALA A 458 5.15 -5.01 2.11
N TRP A 459 5.75 -4.72 0.95
CA TRP A 459 5.20 -5.17 -0.32
C TRP A 459 5.26 -6.70 -0.47
N ILE A 460 6.40 -7.32 -0.15
CA ILE A 460 6.60 -8.78 -0.26
C ILE A 460 5.64 -9.54 0.66
N HIS A 461 5.51 -9.07 1.92
CA HIS A 461 4.59 -9.65 2.88
C HIS A 461 3.14 -9.50 2.43
N GLY A 462 2.76 -8.30 1.97
CA GLY A 462 1.43 -8.03 1.42
C GLY A 462 1.11 -8.93 0.23
N ARG A 463 2.05 -9.05 -0.72
CA ARG A 463 1.90 -9.88 -1.92
C ARG A 463 1.81 -11.38 -1.58
N ALA A 464 2.59 -11.85 -0.61
CA ALA A 464 2.47 -13.24 -0.13
C ALA A 464 1.08 -13.51 0.47
N GLY A 465 0.53 -12.53 1.20
CA GLY A 465 -0.85 -12.58 1.69
C GLY A 465 -1.89 -12.65 0.57
N GLU A 466 -1.73 -11.85 -0.49
CA GLU A 466 -2.63 -11.87 -1.66
C GLU A 466 -2.60 -13.24 -2.36
N LEU A 467 -1.41 -13.81 -2.55
CA LEU A 467 -1.26 -15.14 -3.15
C LEU A 467 -1.89 -16.22 -2.27
N ALA A 468 -1.66 -16.19 -0.97
CA ALA A 468 -2.26 -17.12 -0.01
C ALA A 468 -3.79 -17.00 0.01
N GLY A 469 -4.29 -15.76 0.07
CA GLY A 469 -5.73 -15.44 0.13
C GLY A 469 -6.46 -15.49 -1.20
N SER A 470 -5.84 -15.92 -2.29
CA SER A 470 -6.43 -15.92 -3.65
C SER A 470 -7.73 -16.73 -3.76
N ARG A 471 -7.93 -17.72 -2.90
CA ARG A 471 -9.16 -18.53 -2.81
C ARG A 471 -10.16 -17.99 -1.79
N GLY A 472 -9.84 -16.91 -1.09
CA GLY A 472 -10.63 -16.27 -0.06
C GLY A 472 -9.87 -16.09 1.25
N ALA A 473 -10.22 -15.08 2.04
CA ALA A 473 -9.57 -14.80 3.31
C ALA A 473 -9.88 -15.86 4.39
N ARG A 474 -11.09 -16.47 4.33
CA ARG A 474 -11.44 -17.58 5.22
C ARG A 474 -10.78 -18.86 4.73
N GLY A 475 -10.10 -19.58 5.63
CA GLY A 475 -9.35 -20.80 5.34
C GLY A 475 -7.89 -20.55 4.99
N THR A 476 -7.46 -19.29 4.89
CA THR A 476 -6.04 -18.93 4.77
C THR A 476 -5.42 -18.81 6.16
N SER A 477 -4.38 -19.57 6.41
CA SER A 477 -3.57 -19.53 7.64
C SER A 477 -2.32 -18.66 7.45
N ILE A 478 -1.66 -18.31 8.56
CA ILE A 478 -0.39 -17.59 8.46
C ILE A 478 0.73 -18.45 7.88
N ASP A 479 0.65 -19.77 8.02
CA ASP A 479 1.59 -20.70 7.41
C ASP A 479 1.49 -20.67 5.88
N ASP A 480 0.28 -20.53 5.33
CA ASP A 480 0.09 -20.35 3.88
C ASP A 480 0.78 -19.08 3.39
N VAL A 481 0.74 -17.99 4.16
CA VAL A 481 1.45 -16.73 3.83
C VAL A 481 2.97 -16.95 3.81
N VAL A 482 3.52 -17.63 4.82
CA VAL A 482 4.95 -17.97 4.87
C VAL A 482 5.35 -18.82 3.66
N ASP A 483 4.51 -19.77 3.25
CA ASP A 483 4.81 -20.64 2.10
C ASP A 483 4.76 -19.88 0.77
N GLN A 484 3.87 -18.89 0.64
CA GLN A 484 3.78 -18.04 -0.56
C GLN A 484 4.97 -17.08 -0.73
N LEU A 485 5.78 -16.82 0.30
CA LEU A 485 6.98 -15.99 0.16
C LEU A 485 7.88 -16.48 -0.98
N ALA A 486 8.04 -17.81 -1.15
CA ALA A 486 8.83 -18.37 -2.23
C ALA A 486 8.28 -18.01 -3.62
N ASN A 487 6.96 -17.98 -3.78
CA ASN A 487 6.29 -17.64 -5.02
C ASN A 487 6.43 -16.15 -5.35
N VAL A 488 6.36 -15.26 -4.35
CA VAL A 488 6.62 -13.81 -4.54
C VAL A 488 8.00 -13.57 -5.13
N TRP A 489 9.03 -14.30 -4.67
CA TRP A 489 10.39 -14.16 -5.19
C TRP A 489 10.53 -14.62 -6.65
N SER A 490 9.76 -15.58 -7.06
CA SER A 490 9.77 -16.14 -8.42
C SER A 490 8.81 -15.45 -9.39
N GLU A 491 7.94 -14.55 -8.93
CA GLU A 491 7.06 -13.80 -9.82
C GLU A 491 7.86 -13.01 -10.87
N PRO A 492 7.46 -13.07 -12.15
CA PRO A 492 8.12 -12.29 -13.18
C PRO A 492 7.88 -10.79 -12.95
N VAL A 493 8.89 -9.97 -13.26
CA VAL A 493 8.73 -8.53 -13.33
C VAL A 493 8.09 -8.21 -14.68
N SER A 494 6.76 -8.15 -14.72
CA SER A 494 6.04 -7.66 -15.89
C SER A 494 5.97 -6.12 -15.83
N ARG A 495 6.12 -5.49 -16.98
CA ARG A 495 5.76 -4.07 -17.12
C ARG A 495 4.28 -3.99 -17.42
N PRO A 496 3.54 -3.07 -16.77
CA PRO A 496 2.18 -2.80 -17.17
C PRO A 496 2.11 -2.49 -18.66
N ARG A 497 1.02 -2.84 -19.30
CA ARG A 497 0.73 -2.52 -20.69
C ARG A 497 0.56 -1.00 -20.84
N PRO A 498 1.30 -0.32 -21.74
CA PRO A 498 1.06 1.11 -21.97
C PRO A 498 -0.41 1.39 -22.38
N PRO A 499 -1.05 2.45 -21.89
CA PRO A 499 -0.50 3.52 -21.04
C PRO A 499 -0.59 3.27 -19.52
N ILE A 500 -0.74 2.04 -19.05
CA ILE A 500 -0.88 1.74 -17.61
C ILE A 500 0.46 1.95 -16.90
N LEU A 501 0.43 2.66 -15.76
CA LEU A 501 1.56 2.90 -14.87
C LEU A 501 1.60 1.90 -13.71
N ALA A 502 0.44 1.59 -13.13
CA ALA A 502 0.30 0.62 -12.04
C ALA A 502 -1.11 0.02 -12.03
N GLU A 503 -1.19 -1.20 -11.52
CA GLU A 503 -2.44 -1.91 -11.23
C GLU A 503 -2.42 -2.40 -9.78
N LEU A 504 -3.53 -2.17 -9.07
CA LEU A 504 -3.73 -2.63 -7.70
C LEU A 504 -4.98 -3.51 -7.68
N PRO A 505 -4.88 -4.76 -7.16
CA PRO A 505 -5.97 -5.73 -7.16
C PRO A 505 -7.14 -5.32 -6.29
#